data_57098bfe0b2637046e1aa4a1d71a0fc5
#
_entry.id   57098bfe0b2637046e1aa4a1d71a0fc5
#
_cell.length_a   1.000
_cell.length_b   1.000
_cell.length_c   1.000
_cell.angle_alpha   90.00
_cell.angle_beta   90.00
_cell.angle_gamma   90.00
#
_symmetry.space_group_name_H-M   'P 1'
#
loop_
_entity.id
_entity.type
_entity.pdbx_description
1 polymer ?
#
loop_
_entity_poly.entity_id
_entity_poly.type
_entity_poly.pdbx_seq_one_letter_code
_entity_poly.pdbx_strand_id
1 'polypeptide(L)' 'MTELSKSQRDHRDMANAITALSMDAVQRANSGHPGMPMGMADAATVLFSKFLKFDPKDPNWADRDRFILSAGHGSMLI' A
#
# COMPACT_ATOMS: atom_id res chain seq x y z
N MET A 1 10.18 15.40 -22.61
CA MET A 1 9.71 14.61 -21.48
C MET A 1 9.33 15.56 -20.35
N THR A 2 8.15 15.42 -19.81
CA THR A 2 7.67 16.29 -18.73
C THR A 2 8.22 15.79 -17.39
N GLU A 3 8.81 16.67 -16.59
CA GLU A 3 9.24 16.33 -15.24
C GLU A 3 8.03 16.10 -14.35
N LEU A 4 8.12 15.09 -13.49
CA LEU A 4 7.11 14.84 -12.48
C LEU A 4 7.23 15.87 -11.36
N SER A 5 6.09 16.32 -10.84
CA SER A 5 6.08 17.13 -9.63
C SER A 5 6.64 16.35 -8.45
N LYS A 6 7.00 17.04 -7.36
CA LYS A 6 7.45 16.37 -6.14
C LYS A 6 6.39 15.40 -5.63
N SER A 7 5.12 15.81 -5.64
CA SER A 7 4.01 14.96 -5.21
C SER A 7 3.90 13.69 -6.05
N GLN A 8 4.05 13.82 -7.36
CA GLN A 8 4.01 12.66 -8.26
C GLN A 8 5.19 11.72 -8.04
N ARG A 9 6.39 12.28 -7.81
CA ARG A 9 7.57 11.46 -7.50
C ARG A 9 7.41 10.72 -6.18
N ASP A 10 6.92 11.40 -5.14
CA ASP A 10 6.69 10.79 -3.83
C ASP A 10 5.68 9.65 -3.92
N HIS A 11 4.59 9.87 -4.68
CA HIS A 11 3.60 8.82 -4.92
C HIS A 11 4.24 7.62 -5.61
N ARG A 12 5.01 7.86 -6.66
CA ARG A 12 5.67 6.78 -7.41
C ARG A 12 6.63 6.00 -6.53
N ASP A 13 7.42 6.70 -5.72
CA ASP A 13 8.37 6.06 -4.82
C ASP A 13 7.66 5.18 -3.79
N MET A 14 6.55 5.66 -3.21
CA MET A 14 5.75 4.88 -2.27
C MET A 14 5.12 3.67 -2.94
N ALA A 15 4.53 3.83 -4.12
CA ALA A 15 3.92 2.72 -4.85
C ALA A 15 4.97 1.67 -5.25
N ASN A 16 6.14 2.11 -5.69
CA ASN A 16 7.23 1.21 -6.03
C ASN A 16 7.74 0.45 -4.79
N ALA A 17 7.81 1.12 -3.66
CA ALA A 17 8.20 0.47 -2.40
C ALA A 17 7.19 -0.62 -2.00
N ILE A 18 5.89 -0.35 -2.11
CA ILE A 18 4.85 -1.35 -1.85
C ILE A 18 5.01 -2.55 -2.78
N THR A 19 5.20 -2.30 -4.07
CA THR A 19 5.39 -3.35 -5.07
C THR A 19 6.62 -4.22 -4.73
N ALA A 20 7.76 -3.59 -4.50
CA ALA A 20 9.01 -4.30 -4.22
C ALA A 20 8.93 -5.09 -2.90
N LEU A 21 8.41 -4.49 -1.85
CA LEU A 21 8.27 -5.14 -0.55
C LEU A 21 7.28 -6.31 -0.61
N SER A 22 6.21 -6.18 -1.39
CA SER A 22 5.24 -7.26 -1.58
C SER A 22 5.86 -8.45 -2.29
N MET A 23 6.64 -8.20 -3.34
CA MET A 23 7.35 -9.26 -4.06
C MET A 23 8.33 -9.99 -3.15
N ASP A 24 9.14 -9.22 -2.42
CA ASP A 24 10.14 -9.79 -1.50
C ASP A 24 9.49 -10.59 -0.39
N ALA A 25 8.39 -10.08 0.18
CA ALA A 25 7.69 -10.75 1.27
C ALA A 25 7.08 -12.08 0.82
N VAL A 26 6.44 -12.10 -0.37
CA VAL A 26 5.86 -13.33 -0.93
C VAL A 26 6.95 -14.35 -1.21
N GLN A 27 8.05 -13.92 -1.79
CA GLN A 27 9.17 -14.81 -2.10
C GLN A 27 9.79 -15.37 -0.81
N ARG A 28 10.00 -14.52 0.19
CA ARG A 28 10.60 -14.93 1.46
C ARG A 28 9.71 -15.92 2.22
N ALA A 29 8.40 -15.68 2.20
CA ALA A 29 7.43 -16.59 2.83
C ALA A 29 7.26 -17.89 2.04
N ASN A 30 7.68 -17.91 0.78
CA ASN A 30 7.46 -19.00 -0.16
C ASN A 30 5.98 -19.37 -0.28
N SER A 31 5.12 -18.36 -0.15
CA SER A 31 3.67 -18.53 -0.24
C SER A 31 3.02 -17.16 -0.42
N GLY A 32 1.79 -17.15 -0.93
CA GLY A 32 1.00 -15.96 -1.14
C GLY A 32 0.88 -15.56 -2.61
N HIS A 33 0.16 -14.48 -2.85
CA HIS A 33 -0.15 -14.00 -4.19
C HIS A 33 0.37 -12.59 -4.37
N PRO A 34 1.39 -12.34 -5.22
CA PRO A 34 1.95 -11.00 -5.41
C PRO A 34 1.13 -10.12 -6.35
N GLY A 35 0.26 -10.71 -7.19
CA GLY A 35 -0.42 -9.98 -8.25
C GLY A 35 -1.30 -8.83 -7.74
N MET A 36 -2.14 -9.09 -6.74
CA MET A 36 -3.03 -8.06 -6.19
C MET A 36 -2.24 -6.96 -5.48
N PRO A 37 -1.27 -7.25 -4.59
CA PRO A 37 -0.44 -6.19 -4.02
C PRO A 37 0.28 -5.34 -5.07
N MET A 38 0.81 -5.96 -6.11
CA MET A 38 1.48 -5.23 -7.18
C MET A 38 0.50 -4.39 -7.99
N GLY A 39 -0.66 -4.95 -8.33
CA GLY A 39 -1.68 -4.26 -9.11
C GLY A 39 -2.39 -3.14 -8.37
N MET A 40 -2.46 -3.22 -7.05
CA MET A 40 -3.15 -2.25 -6.21
C MET A 40 -2.21 -1.29 -5.46
N ALA A 41 -0.91 -1.35 -5.73
CA ALA A 41 0.07 -0.51 -5.03
C ALA A 41 -0.21 0.99 -5.19
N ASP A 42 -0.56 1.43 -6.40
CA ASP A 42 -0.91 2.84 -6.65
C ASP A 42 -2.16 3.26 -5.89
N ALA A 43 -3.22 2.44 -5.95
CA ALA A 43 -4.47 2.74 -5.24
C ALA A 43 -4.25 2.78 -3.72
N ALA A 44 -3.48 1.84 -3.18
CA ALA A 44 -3.17 1.82 -1.76
C ALA A 44 -2.38 3.05 -1.33
N THR A 45 -1.41 3.48 -2.15
CA THR A 45 -0.63 4.68 -1.88
C THR A 45 -1.53 5.91 -1.77
N VAL A 46 -2.45 6.09 -2.72
CA VAL A 46 -3.40 7.22 -2.69
C VAL A 46 -4.30 7.13 -1.45
N LEU A 47 -4.85 5.96 -1.18
CA LEU A 47 -5.76 5.77 -0.04
C LEU A 47 -5.09 6.12 1.28
N PHE A 48 -3.93 5.53 1.56
CA PHE A 48 -3.25 5.71 2.84
C PHE A 48 -2.59 7.06 3.01
N SER A 49 -2.17 7.70 1.92
CA SER A 49 -1.48 8.99 2.00
C SER A 49 -2.40 10.20 1.94
N LYS A 50 -3.61 10.08 1.36
CA LYS A 50 -4.48 11.23 1.09
C LYS A 50 -5.88 11.13 1.65
N PHE A 51 -6.43 9.94 1.83
CA PHE A 51 -7.85 9.78 2.15
C PHE A 51 -8.12 9.09 3.47
N LEU A 52 -7.35 8.06 3.80
CA LEU A 52 -7.60 7.27 4.99
C LEU A 52 -7.21 8.06 6.25
N LYS A 53 -8.15 8.18 7.15
CA LYS A 53 -7.98 8.89 8.42
C LYS A 53 -7.51 7.90 9.48
N PHE A 54 -6.23 7.99 9.84
CA PHE A 54 -5.62 7.08 10.80
C PHE A 54 -4.42 7.72 11.46
N ASP A 55 -3.99 7.16 12.60
CA ASP A 55 -2.77 7.57 13.29
C ASP A 55 -1.95 6.32 13.62
N PRO A 56 -0.77 6.14 13.00
CA PRO A 56 0.07 4.97 13.27
C PRO A 56 0.52 4.87 14.73
N LYS A 57 0.55 6.00 15.44
CA LYS A 57 0.92 6.04 16.86
C LYS A 57 -0.22 5.67 17.79
N ASP A 58 -1.45 5.68 17.28
CA ASP A 58 -2.65 5.31 18.01
C ASP A 58 -3.55 4.43 17.13
N PRO A 59 -3.16 3.17 16.92
CA PRO A 59 -3.86 2.30 15.98
C PRO A 59 -5.28 1.95 16.43
N ASN A 60 -5.64 2.19 17.69
CA ASN A 60 -6.97 1.92 18.22
C ASN A 60 -7.82 3.18 18.37
N TRP A 61 -7.37 4.29 17.79
CA TRP A 61 -8.11 5.56 17.82
C TRP A 61 -9.57 5.34 17.37
N ALA A 62 -10.52 5.74 18.21
CA ALA A 62 -11.94 5.41 18.01
C ALA A 62 -12.52 6.04 16.73
N ASP A 63 -12.03 7.22 16.34
CA ASP A 63 -12.52 7.97 15.17
C ASP A 63 -11.73 7.69 13.89
N ARG A 64 -10.93 6.64 13.89
CA ARG A 64 -10.13 6.27 12.73
C ARG A 64 -11.00 5.64 11.64
N ASP A 65 -10.56 5.79 10.40
CA ASP A 65 -11.09 5.00 9.30
C ASP A 65 -10.62 3.55 9.46
N ARG A 66 -11.48 2.61 9.10
CA ARG A 66 -11.18 1.18 9.23
C ARG A 66 -11.06 0.56 7.86
N PHE A 67 -9.85 0.15 7.54
CA PHE A 67 -9.58 -0.57 6.31
C PHE A 67 -9.81 -2.06 6.51
N ILE A 68 -10.66 -2.64 5.68
CA ILE A 68 -10.97 -4.07 5.75
C ILE A 68 -10.71 -4.67 4.37
N LEU A 69 -9.78 -5.61 4.32
CA LEU A 69 -9.43 -6.29 3.08
C LEU A 69 -10.35 -7.48 2.87
N SER A 70 -11.19 -7.37 1.84
CA SER A 70 -12.11 -8.45 1.45
C SER A 70 -11.41 -9.58 0.70
N ALA A 71 -10.46 -9.22 -0.15
CA ALA A 71 -9.70 -10.19 -0.95
C ALA A 71 -8.51 -10.73 -0.16
N GLY A 72 -8.74 -11.79 0.63
CA GLY A 72 -7.72 -12.33 1.53
C GLY A 72 -6.43 -12.77 0.82
N HIS A 73 -6.51 -13.18 -0.45
CA HIS A 73 -5.33 -13.54 -1.23
C HIS A 73 -4.39 -12.35 -1.49
N GLY A 74 -4.87 -11.12 -1.31
CA GLY A 74 -4.05 -9.92 -1.45
C GLY A 74 -3.49 -9.37 -0.14
N SER A 75 -3.54 -10.15 0.93
CA SER A 75 -3.18 -9.67 2.29
C SER A 75 -1.76 -9.13 2.40
N MET A 76 -0.84 -9.54 1.55
CA MET A 76 0.54 -9.04 1.58
C MET A 76 0.61 -7.53 1.29
N LEU A 77 -0.40 -6.96 0.62
CA LEU A 77 -0.46 -5.52 0.37
C LEU A 77 -0.42 -4.72 1.67
N ILE A 78 -1.10 -5.18 2.70
CA ILE A 78 -1.20 -4.49 3.97
C ILE A 78 0.07 -4.66 4.80
#